data_c27d582321131d8a4ca03bc0dbedc27e
#
_entry.id   c27d582321131d8a4ca03bc0dbedc27e
#
_cell.length_a   1.000
_cell.length_b   1.000
_cell.length_c   1.000
_cell.angle_alpha   90.00
_cell.angle_beta   90.00
_cell.angle_gamma   90.00
#
_symmetry.space_group_name_H-M   'P 1'
#
loop_
_entity.id
_entity.type
_entity.pdbx_description
1 polymer ?
#
loop_
_entity_poly.entity_id
_entity_poly.type
_entity_poly.pdbx_seq_one_letter_code
_entity_poly.pdbx_strand_id
1 'polypeptide(L)'
;KSAAKVPSGKAQSFQLSAKAKGGAKLAYRSDNKSVKVSKSGKVTIAKNFVGKATITITAGATKDYTKTVKRITVTVNPTGTTFRSVYNAKGQMLKAYWKKNSSVSGYQLQYSTSKQFTNGKTVTLKSANCTGAVRTKLRKGKTYCVRIRTYKKVGGKTYYSAWSKTRQVKIVR
;
A
#
# COMPACT_ATOMS: atom_id res chain seq x y z
N LYS A 1 -9.35 16.53 1.67
CA LYS A 1 -9.46 15.12 2.12
C LYS A 1 -8.78 14.25 1.09
N SER A 2 -7.84 13.40 1.51
CA SER A 2 -7.14 12.45 0.64
C SER A 2 -8.12 11.41 0.12
N ALA A 3 -8.18 11.25 -1.19
CA ALA A 3 -8.93 10.18 -1.80
C ALA A 3 -8.22 8.83 -1.64
N ALA A 4 -8.98 7.79 -1.81
CA ALA A 4 -8.71 6.38 -1.65
C ALA A 4 -7.25 5.90 -1.79
N LYS A 5 -6.79 5.15 -0.80
CA LYS A 5 -5.60 4.30 -0.92
C LYS A 5 -5.97 3.05 -1.73
N VAL A 6 -5.40 2.92 -2.90
CA VAL A 6 -5.70 1.82 -3.83
C VAL A 6 -4.46 0.95 -4.01
N PRO A 7 -4.55 -0.40 -3.89
CA PRO A 7 -3.42 -1.28 -4.19
C PRO A 7 -3.12 -1.31 -5.68
N SER A 8 -1.84 -1.40 -6.06
CA SER A 8 -1.43 -1.60 -7.45
C SER A 8 -1.61 -3.08 -7.87
N GLY A 9 -1.47 -3.38 -9.16
CA GLY A 9 -1.46 -4.75 -9.67
C GLY A 9 -2.49 -5.02 -10.77
N LYS A 10 -3.67 -4.42 -10.68
CA LYS A 10 -4.68 -4.39 -11.76
C LYS A 10 -5.00 -2.95 -12.11
N ALA A 11 -5.39 -2.68 -13.35
CA ALA A 11 -5.97 -1.39 -13.71
C ALA A 11 -7.24 -1.20 -12.87
N GLN A 12 -7.38 -0.03 -12.26
CA GLN A 12 -8.49 0.28 -11.37
C GLN A 12 -9.15 1.58 -11.80
N SER A 13 -10.44 1.69 -11.56
CA SER A 13 -11.17 2.93 -11.80
C SER A 13 -12.16 3.21 -10.69
N PHE A 14 -12.42 4.49 -10.45
CA PHE A 14 -13.47 4.96 -9.56
C PHE A 14 -14.03 6.29 -10.04
N GLN A 15 -15.26 6.60 -9.63
CA GLN A 15 -15.94 7.82 -9.98
C GLN A 15 -15.72 8.90 -8.92
N LEU A 16 -15.39 10.11 -9.34
CA LEU A 16 -15.41 11.28 -8.48
C LEU A 16 -16.84 11.86 -8.48
N SER A 17 -17.40 12.02 -7.28
CA SER A 17 -18.68 12.71 -7.09
C SER A 17 -18.41 14.17 -6.75
N ALA A 18 -18.34 15.03 -7.75
CA ALA A 18 -18.23 16.47 -7.58
C ALA A 18 -19.50 17.13 -8.10
N LYS A 19 -20.00 18.12 -7.34
CA LYS A 19 -21.12 18.97 -7.73
C LYS A 19 -20.67 20.43 -7.66
N ALA A 20 -21.05 21.23 -8.63
CA ALA A 20 -20.84 22.68 -8.62
C ALA A 20 -22.17 23.39 -8.36
N LYS A 21 -22.14 24.50 -7.64
CA LYS A 21 -23.27 25.39 -7.46
C LYS A 21 -23.57 26.18 -8.75
N GLY A 22 -24.81 26.61 -8.92
CA GLY A 22 -25.23 27.45 -10.05
C GLY A 22 -25.03 26.81 -11.43
N GLY A 23 -25.04 25.47 -11.54
CA GLY A 23 -24.87 24.77 -12.83
C GLY A 23 -23.49 24.92 -13.46
N ALA A 24 -22.47 25.38 -12.74
CA ALA A 24 -21.13 25.58 -13.28
C ALA A 24 -20.57 24.28 -13.88
N LYS A 25 -19.95 24.38 -15.06
CA LYS A 25 -19.27 23.25 -15.71
C LYS A 25 -18.05 22.84 -14.90
N LEU A 26 -17.90 21.50 -14.70
CA LEU A 26 -16.75 20.92 -14.04
C LEU A 26 -15.69 20.49 -15.06
N ALA A 27 -14.44 20.87 -14.81
CA ALA A 27 -13.27 20.40 -15.55
C ALA A 27 -12.36 19.60 -14.59
N TYR A 28 -11.78 18.53 -15.12
CA TYR A 28 -10.91 17.61 -14.37
C TYR A 28 -9.55 17.51 -15.05
N ARG A 29 -8.48 17.60 -14.27
CA ARG A 29 -7.10 17.40 -14.75
C ARG A 29 -6.30 16.57 -13.76
N SER A 30 -5.51 15.64 -14.25
CA SER A 30 -4.52 14.91 -13.47
C SER A 30 -3.11 15.44 -13.77
N ASP A 31 -2.24 15.49 -12.76
CA ASP A 31 -0.82 15.81 -12.89
C ASP A 31 0.02 14.58 -13.26
N ASN A 32 -0.59 13.40 -13.43
CA ASN A 32 0.11 12.13 -13.63
C ASN A 32 -0.51 11.33 -14.79
N LYS A 33 0.31 11.00 -15.79
CA LYS A 33 -0.12 10.22 -16.97
C LYS A 33 -0.59 8.79 -16.66
N SER A 34 -0.17 8.22 -15.53
CA SER A 34 -0.60 6.89 -15.08
C SER A 34 -1.89 6.92 -14.25
N VAL A 35 -2.38 8.10 -13.89
CA VAL A 35 -3.66 8.30 -13.21
C VAL A 35 -4.46 9.30 -14.05
N LYS A 36 -5.28 8.79 -14.96
CA LYS A 36 -6.08 9.62 -15.87
C LYS A 36 -7.44 9.94 -15.26
N VAL A 37 -8.02 11.06 -15.65
CA VAL A 37 -9.38 11.44 -15.28
C VAL A 37 -10.14 11.86 -16.55
N SER A 38 -11.36 11.36 -16.72
CA SER A 38 -12.23 11.73 -17.85
C SER A 38 -12.96 13.06 -17.61
N LYS A 39 -13.58 13.59 -18.64
CA LYS A 39 -14.46 14.77 -18.54
C LYS A 39 -15.65 14.56 -17.60
N SER A 40 -16.09 13.30 -17.42
CA SER A 40 -17.15 12.92 -16.46
C SER A 40 -16.64 12.68 -15.04
N GLY A 41 -15.34 12.82 -14.77
CA GLY A 41 -14.75 12.59 -13.45
C GLY A 41 -14.42 11.13 -13.13
N LYS A 42 -14.44 10.21 -14.11
CA LYS A 42 -13.98 8.82 -13.94
C LYS A 42 -12.46 8.80 -13.90
N VAL A 43 -11.89 8.38 -12.77
CA VAL A 43 -10.44 8.20 -12.58
C VAL A 43 -10.06 6.79 -13.00
N THR A 44 -9.00 6.66 -13.79
CA THR A 44 -8.42 5.37 -14.20
C THR A 44 -6.95 5.34 -13.82
N ILE A 45 -6.54 4.29 -13.10
CA ILE A 45 -5.17 4.07 -12.61
C ILE A 45 -4.54 2.97 -13.45
N ALA A 46 -3.38 3.24 -14.03
CA ALA A 46 -2.63 2.25 -14.81
C ALA A 46 -2.19 1.06 -13.94
N LYS A 47 -2.15 -0.13 -14.53
CA LYS A 47 -1.60 -1.34 -13.91
C LYS A 47 -0.18 -1.08 -13.40
N ASN A 48 0.11 -1.58 -12.21
CA ASN A 48 1.44 -1.49 -11.54
C ASN A 48 1.91 -0.08 -11.18
N PHE A 49 1.11 0.96 -11.35
CA PHE A 49 1.43 2.28 -10.84
C PHE A 49 1.51 2.23 -9.31
N VAL A 50 2.55 2.85 -8.76
CA VAL A 50 2.72 3.10 -7.32
C VAL A 50 3.20 4.52 -7.16
N GLY A 51 2.54 5.31 -6.31
CA GLY A 51 2.90 6.70 -6.12
C GLY A 51 1.72 7.57 -5.70
N LYS A 52 1.87 8.86 -5.94
CA LYS A 52 0.82 9.86 -5.74
C LYS A 52 0.51 10.55 -7.05
N ALA A 53 -0.75 10.92 -7.23
CA ALA A 53 -1.22 11.80 -8.28
C ALA A 53 -2.19 12.82 -7.68
N THR A 54 -2.19 14.03 -8.22
CA THR A 54 -3.14 15.08 -7.85
C THR A 54 -4.15 15.26 -8.96
N ILE A 55 -5.42 15.14 -8.62
CA ILE A 55 -6.52 15.48 -9.52
C ILE A 55 -7.03 16.86 -9.13
N THR A 56 -6.96 17.80 -10.07
CA THR A 56 -7.51 19.13 -9.94
C THR A 56 -8.91 19.14 -10.54
N ILE A 57 -9.89 19.59 -9.78
CA ILE A 57 -11.28 19.80 -10.17
C ILE A 57 -11.52 21.29 -10.18
N THR A 58 -11.96 21.83 -11.30
CA THR A 58 -12.28 23.23 -11.47
C THR A 58 -13.75 23.38 -11.77
N ALA A 59 -14.47 24.14 -10.96
CA ALA A 59 -15.80 24.64 -11.30
C ALA A 59 -15.61 26.02 -11.97
N GLY A 60 -16.15 26.20 -13.16
CA GLY A 60 -16.13 27.49 -13.87
C GLY A 60 -16.91 28.56 -13.10
N ALA A 61 -16.69 29.83 -13.45
CA ALA A 61 -17.52 30.92 -12.96
C ALA A 61 -18.93 30.84 -13.57
N THR A 62 -19.94 31.34 -12.85
CA THR A 62 -21.30 31.59 -13.31
C THR A 62 -21.68 33.03 -12.98
N LYS A 63 -22.89 33.44 -13.30
CA LYS A 63 -23.39 34.78 -12.96
C LYS A 63 -23.27 35.09 -11.45
N ASP A 64 -23.58 34.06 -10.61
CA ASP A 64 -23.71 34.23 -9.15
C ASP A 64 -22.54 33.60 -8.37
N TYR A 65 -21.59 32.89 -9.02
CA TYR A 65 -20.50 32.18 -8.34
C TYR A 65 -19.16 32.37 -9.07
N THR A 66 -18.12 32.65 -8.29
CA THR A 66 -16.75 32.73 -8.78
C THR A 66 -16.16 31.33 -9.07
N LYS A 67 -15.14 31.32 -9.93
CA LYS A 67 -14.35 30.10 -10.21
C LYS A 67 -13.78 29.49 -8.95
N THR A 68 -13.95 28.18 -8.79
CA THR A 68 -13.44 27.43 -7.63
C THR A 68 -12.58 26.25 -8.08
N VAL A 69 -11.48 26.01 -7.35
CA VAL A 69 -10.55 24.90 -7.64
C VAL A 69 -10.40 24.01 -6.40
N LYS A 70 -10.57 22.70 -6.59
CA LYS A 70 -10.33 21.70 -5.55
C LYS A 70 -9.29 20.69 -6.02
N ARG A 71 -8.36 20.30 -5.13
CA ARG A 71 -7.35 19.27 -5.40
C ARG A 71 -7.59 18.05 -4.55
N ILE A 72 -7.45 16.86 -5.15
CA ILE A 72 -7.59 15.57 -4.50
C ILE A 72 -6.32 14.77 -4.75
N THR A 73 -5.69 14.26 -3.69
CA THR A 73 -4.54 13.38 -3.82
C THR A 73 -4.97 11.91 -3.86
N VAL A 74 -4.62 11.23 -4.93
CA VAL A 74 -4.75 9.78 -5.09
C VAL A 74 -3.42 9.14 -4.71
N THR A 75 -3.42 8.28 -3.69
CA THR A 75 -2.22 7.52 -3.28
C THR A 75 -2.41 6.05 -3.64
N VAL A 76 -1.49 5.51 -4.43
CA VAL A 76 -1.49 4.10 -4.85
C VAL A 76 -0.31 3.40 -4.18
N ASN A 77 -0.62 2.40 -3.35
CA ASN A 77 0.37 1.60 -2.63
C ASN A 77 0.68 0.30 -3.38
N PRO A 78 1.86 -0.33 -3.18
CA PRO A 78 2.18 -1.60 -3.81
C PRO A 78 1.22 -2.71 -3.34
N THR A 79 1.02 -3.70 -4.19
CA THR A 79 0.29 -4.92 -3.83
C THR A 79 1.06 -5.69 -2.76
N GLY A 80 0.37 -6.18 -1.74
CA GLY A 80 0.95 -6.97 -0.67
C GLY A 80 1.40 -8.37 -1.10
N THR A 81 1.84 -9.15 -0.12
CA THR A 81 2.15 -10.57 -0.26
C THR A 81 1.51 -11.37 0.87
N THR A 82 1.52 -12.69 0.76
CA THR A 82 0.99 -13.63 1.76
C THR A 82 2.03 -14.67 2.10
N PHE A 83 2.04 -15.13 3.35
CA PHE A 83 2.87 -16.26 3.74
C PHE A 83 2.47 -17.55 3.02
N ARG A 84 3.48 -18.29 2.57
CA ARG A 84 3.38 -19.71 2.20
C ARG A 84 3.46 -20.55 3.45
N SER A 85 4.50 -20.31 4.28
CA SER A 85 4.68 -21.01 5.56
C SER A 85 5.36 -20.13 6.59
N VAL A 86 5.05 -20.35 7.86
CA VAL A 86 5.75 -19.79 9.02
C VAL A 86 5.79 -20.87 10.08
N TYR A 87 6.97 -21.25 10.53
CA TYR A 87 7.13 -22.36 11.48
C TYR A 87 8.38 -22.20 12.36
N ASN A 88 8.38 -22.93 13.48
CA ASN A 88 9.54 -23.07 14.34
C ASN A 88 10.52 -24.11 13.79
N ALA A 89 11.79 -23.78 13.72
CA ALA A 89 12.87 -24.70 13.40
C ALA A 89 13.79 -24.92 14.61
N LYS A 90 14.61 -25.98 14.55
CA LYS A 90 15.61 -26.31 15.59
C LYS A 90 16.53 -25.11 15.88
N GLY A 91 16.97 -24.94 17.12
CA GLY A 91 17.84 -23.82 17.53
C GLY A 91 17.11 -22.51 17.79
N GLN A 92 15.88 -22.57 18.31
CA GLN A 92 15.09 -21.38 18.67
C GLN A 92 14.91 -20.43 17.47
N MET A 93 14.61 -21.01 16.29
CA MET A 93 14.48 -20.26 15.06
C MET A 93 13.03 -20.22 14.57
N LEU A 94 12.67 -19.09 13.98
CA LEU A 94 11.47 -18.91 13.17
C LEU A 94 11.87 -18.80 11.71
N LYS A 95 11.30 -19.66 10.86
CA LYS A 95 11.43 -19.58 9.41
C LYS A 95 10.10 -19.11 8.82
N ALA A 96 10.16 -18.11 7.94
CA ALA A 96 9.00 -17.56 7.25
C ALA A 96 9.27 -17.50 5.76
N TYR A 97 8.33 -18.00 4.95
CA TYR A 97 8.38 -17.96 3.48
C TYR A 97 7.09 -17.36 2.95
N TRP A 98 7.17 -16.63 1.84
CA TRP A 98 6.05 -15.92 1.24
C TRP A 98 6.03 -15.96 -0.28
N LYS A 99 4.93 -15.54 -0.88
CA LYS A 99 4.79 -15.45 -2.34
C LYS A 99 5.65 -14.28 -2.86
N LYS A 100 6.45 -14.55 -3.89
CA LYS A 100 7.23 -13.51 -4.58
C LYS A 100 6.29 -12.45 -5.18
N ASN A 101 6.71 -11.20 -5.09
CA ASN A 101 6.11 -10.08 -5.81
C ASN A 101 7.24 -9.32 -6.54
N SER A 102 7.36 -9.50 -7.84
CA SER A 102 8.42 -8.91 -8.66
C SER A 102 8.24 -7.41 -8.92
N SER A 103 7.04 -6.84 -8.62
CA SER A 103 6.73 -5.43 -8.86
C SER A 103 7.13 -4.49 -7.74
N VAL A 104 7.80 -4.99 -6.69
CA VAL A 104 8.17 -4.23 -5.48
C VAL A 104 9.68 -4.05 -5.35
N SER A 105 10.12 -3.21 -4.43
CA SER A 105 11.55 -3.05 -4.10
C SER A 105 12.02 -4.02 -3.02
N GLY A 106 11.09 -4.61 -2.28
CA GLY A 106 11.40 -5.57 -1.22
C GLY A 106 10.27 -5.75 -0.23
N TYR A 107 10.61 -6.26 0.96
CA TYR A 107 9.65 -6.68 1.98
C TYR A 107 10.05 -6.15 3.34
N GLN A 108 9.04 -6.02 4.22
CA GLN A 108 9.26 -5.86 5.65
C GLN A 108 8.57 -7.00 6.39
N LEU A 109 9.36 -7.79 7.12
CA LEU A 109 8.88 -8.80 8.05
C LEU A 109 8.86 -8.19 9.45
N GLN A 110 7.73 -8.28 10.14
CA GLN A 110 7.61 -7.86 11.53
C GLN A 110 7.22 -9.04 12.41
N TYR A 111 7.86 -9.16 13.58
CA TYR A 111 7.56 -10.20 14.56
C TYR A 111 7.57 -9.64 15.97
N SER A 112 6.70 -10.16 16.82
CA SER A 112 6.52 -9.73 18.22
C SER A 112 5.88 -10.85 19.03
N THR A 113 6.07 -10.85 20.33
CA THR A 113 5.29 -11.68 21.27
C THR A 113 3.93 -11.06 21.61
N SER A 114 3.70 -9.80 21.24
CA SER A 114 2.42 -9.12 21.35
C SER A 114 1.59 -9.26 20.07
N LYS A 115 0.29 -9.55 20.20
CA LYS A 115 -0.67 -9.58 19.06
C LYS A 115 -0.84 -8.20 18.42
N GLN A 116 -0.67 -7.12 19.17
CA GLN A 116 -0.72 -5.74 18.72
C GLN A 116 0.60 -5.27 18.09
N PHE A 117 1.64 -6.12 18.12
CA PHE A 117 2.98 -5.79 17.65
C PHE A 117 3.65 -4.66 18.43
N THR A 118 3.24 -4.43 19.67
CA THR A 118 3.93 -3.54 20.60
C THR A 118 5.37 -4.04 20.77
N ASN A 119 6.35 -3.15 20.67
CA ASN A 119 7.78 -3.48 20.70
C ASN A 119 8.20 -4.55 19.66
N GLY A 120 7.43 -4.66 18.56
CA GLY A 120 7.73 -5.60 17.49
C GLY A 120 9.00 -5.24 16.72
N LYS A 121 9.84 -6.24 16.45
CA LYS A 121 11.03 -6.09 15.62
C LYS A 121 10.65 -6.14 14.14
N THR A 122 11.12 -5.17 13.35
CA THR A 122 10.89 -5.09 11.91
C THR A 122 12.20 -5.29 11.16
N VAL A 123 12.21 -6.20 10.21
CA VAL A 123 13.34 -6.48 9.32
C VAL A 123 13.00 -6.08 7.90
N THR A 124 13.87 -5.27 7.29
CA THR A 124 13.72 -4.83 5.91
C THR A 124 14.58 -5.68 5.00
N LEU A 125 13.98 -6.31 4.01
CA LEU A 125 14.60 -7.18 3.01
C LEU A 125 14.58 -6.43 1.68
N LYS A 126 15.78 -6.01 1.23
CA LYS A 126 15.96 -5.06 0.12
C LYS A 126 15.96 -5.71 -1.28
N SER A 127 15.24 -6.82 -1.45
CA SER A 127 15.15 -7.50 -2.75
C SER A 127 13.74 -8.04 -2.99
N ALA A 128 13.22 -7.81 -4.20
CA ALA A 128 11.98 -8.42 -4.67
C ALA A 128 12.10 -9.95 -4.81
N ASN A 129 13.32 -10.47 -4.98
CA ASN A 129 13.59 -11.90 -5.09
C ASN A 129 13.63 -12.61 -3.75
N CYS A 130 13.69 -11.89 -2.64
CA CYS A 130 13.67 -12.49 -1.30
C CYS A 130 12.30 -13.07 -1.01
N THR A 131 12.23 -14.39 -0.84
CA THR A 131 10.97 -15.11 -0.57
C THR A 131 10.96 -15.82 0.77
N GLY A 132 12.01 -15.63 1.58
CA GLY A 132 12.13 -16.22 2.91
C GLY A 132 13.01 -15.40 3.84
N ALA A 133 12.83 -15.61 5.14
CA ALA A 133 13.68 -15.07 6.19
C ALA A 133 13.73 -16.01 7.40
N VAL A 134 14.87 -16.01 8.08
CA VAL A 134 15.08 -16.74 9.31
C VAL A 134 15.33 -15.76 10.44
N ARG A 135 14.70 -15.98 11.60
CA ARG A 135 14.96 -15.25 12.83
C ARG A 135 15.46 -16.22 13.87
N THR A 136 16.59 -15.92 14.46
CA THR A 136 17.30 -16.76 15.43
C THR A 136 17.25 -16.14 16.82
N LYS A 137 17.73 -16.87 17.84
CA LYS A 137 17.81 -16.43 19.23
C LYS A 137 16.47 -15.95 19.77
N LEU A 138 15.40 -16.63 19.41
CA LEU A 138 14.07 -16.36 19.93
C LEU A 138 13.88 -17.05 21.29
N ARG A 139 13.00 -16.50 22.11
CA ARG A 139 12.75 -17.06 23.46
C ARG A 139 11.95 -18.35 23.34
N LYS A 140 12.51 -19.47 23.84
CA LYS A 140 11.82 -20.75 23.99
C LYS A 140 10.55 -20.60 24.84
N GLY A 141 9.50 -21.33 24.52
CA GLY A 141 8.20 -21.28 25.20
C GLY A 141 7.30 -20.10 24.76
N LYS A 142 7.84 -19.06 24.11
CA LYS A 142 7.04 -17.89 23.68
C LYS A 142 6.40 -18.10 22.31
N THR A 143 5.19 -17.56 22.16
CA THR A 143 4.49 -17.49 20.86
C THR A 143 4.80 -16.15 20.21
N TYR A 144 5.26 -16.18 18.97
CA TYR A 144 5.51 -15.01 18.16
C TYR A 144 4.41 -14.80 17.11
N CYS A 145 3.86 -13.59 17.07
CA CYS A 145 3.03 -13.08 15.99
C CYS A 145 3.93 -12.56 14.88
N VAL A 146 3.64 -12.92 13.63
CA VAL A 146 4.46 -12.56 12.45
C VAL A 146 3.56 -12.02 11.36
N ARG A 147 3.95 -10.91 10.74
CA ARG A 147 3.27 -10.32 9.57
C ARG A 147 4.30 -9.79 8.58
N ILE A 148 3.89 -9.68 7.33
CA ILE A 148 4.73 -9.22 6.23
C ILE A 148 4.01 -8.16 5.41
N ARG A 149 4.76 -7.22 4.85
CA ARG A 149 4.27 -6.30 3.83
C ARG A 149 5.34 -6.09 2.76
N THR A 150 4.91 -5.63 1.61
CA THR A 150 5.80 -5.19 0.54
C THR A 150 6.08 -3.70 0.68
N TYR A 151 7.18 -3.24 0.07
CA TYR A 151 7.41 -1.83 -0.15
C TYR A 151 7.96 -1.56 -1.55
N LYS A 152 7.69 -0.37 -2.08
CA LYS A 152 8.26 0.13 -3.34
C LYS A 152 8.80 1.52 -3.16
N LYS A 153 10.02 1.75 -3.65
CA LYS A 153 10.65 3.07 -3.72
C LYS A 153 10.36 3.69 -5.08
N VAL A 154 9.85 4.91 -5.08
CA VAL A 154 9.53 5.67 -6.30
C VAL A 154 9.84 7.15 -6.02
N GLY A 155 10.71 7.76 -6.83
CA GLY A 155 11.05 9.18 -6.71
C GLY A 155 11.53 9.56 -5.29
N GLY A 156 12.44 8.79 -4.71
CA GLY A 156 12.96 9.01 -3.34
C GLY A 156 11.99 8.68 -2.20
N LYS A 157 10.71 8.40 -2.49
CA LYS A 157 9.69 8.08 -1.48
C LYS A 157 9.45 6.57 -1.39
N THR A 158 9.11 6.09 -0.19
CA THR A 158 8.78 4.69 0.05
C THR A 158 7.27 4.54 0.31
N TYR A 159 6.66 3.64 -0.45
CA TYR A 159 5.25 3.28 -0.34
C TYR A 159 5.14 1.86 0.17
N TYR A 160 4.19 1.59 1.07
CA TYR A 160 4.00 0.30 1.71
C TYR A 160 2.63 -0.27 1.39
N SER A 161 2.56 -1.59 1.19
CA SER A 161 1.26 -2.28 1.21
C SER A 161 0.68 -2.33 2.62
N ALA A 162 -0.59 -2.74 2.72
CA ALA A 162 -1.11 -3.23 3.98
C ALA A 162 -0.28 -4.44 4.46
N TRP A 163 -0.30 -4.70 5.78
CA TRP A 163 0.26 -5.91 6.37
C TRP A 163 -0.56 -7.13 5.96
N SER A 164 0.10 -8.28 5.82
CA SER A 164 -0.56 -9.58 5.65
C SER A 164 -1.39 -9.95 6.89
N LYS A 165 -2.23 -10.97 6.75
CA LYS A 165 -2.79 -11.66 7.92
C LYS A 165 -1.64 -12.13 8.82
N THR A 166 -1.81 -11.97 10.13
CA THR A 166 -0.84 -12.41 11.15
C THR A 166 -0.80 -13.94 11.21
N ARG A 167 0.39 -14.50 11.33
CA ARG A 167 0.63 -15.90 11.68
C ARG A 167 1.21 -15.96 13.09
N GLN A 168 0.92 -17.04 13.81
CA GLN A 168 1.45 -17.30 15.14
C GLN A 168 2.32 -18.55 15.13
N VAL A 169 3.46 -18.49 15.83
CA VAL A 169 4.41 -19.60 15.94
C VAL A 169 4.93 -19.68 17.35
N LYS A 170 4.73 -20.81 18.03
CA LYS A 170 5.34 -21.10 19.35
C LYS A 170 6.75 -21.63 19.13
N ILE A 171 7.72 -21.08 19.84
CA ILE A 171 9.12 -21.53 19.81
C ILE A 171 9.31 -22.62 20.84
N VAL A 172 9.51 -23.86 20.38
CA VAL A 172 9.61 -25.04 21.26
C VAL A 172 10.99 -25.70 21.24
N ARG A 173 11.81 -25.40 20.23
CA ARG A 173 13.12 -26.04 20.00
C ARG A 173 14.23 -25.03 19.93
#